data_f0a686791a5daf09c0de51022223d53f
#
_entry.id   f0a686791a5daf09c0de51022223d53f
#
_cell.length_a   1.000
_cell.length_b   1.000
_cell.length_c   1.000
_cell.angle_alpha   90.00
_cell.angle_beta   90.00
_cell.angle_gamma   90.00
#
_symmetry.space_group_name_H-M   'P 1'
#
loop_
_entity.id
_entity.type
_entity.pdbx_description
1 polymer ?
#
loop_
_entity_poly.entity_id
_entity_poly.type
_entity_poly.pdbx_seq_one_letter_code
_entity_poly.pdbx_strand_id
1 'polypeptide(L)'
;PEKDMLKDLYQTDDFFFYKSDAIKRMRLVKIEFRKVYRQDDEHFLHILENVRLNKVTPENIMHLNDRVHIPTAEDGAVITLASINKTADKINLQRLEEIESEEFVYEGTIDGKFEEKKFPVDMKLRLKVGAQVMFTRNDQQKRWANGTLGKVSKLTKDEISVTLNNGETYIVPCCSWESYSYDYNKEERKMKKELIGTFTQYPLKLAWAITVHKSQGMT
;
A
#
# COMPACT_ATOMS: atom_id res chain seq x y z
N PRO A 1 -2.64 -11.46 17.62
CA PRO A 1 -2.94 -11.72 19.04
C PRO A 1 -3.20 -10.42 19.76
N GLU A 2 -4.18 -10.39 20.64
CA GLU A 2 -4.49 -9.22 21.43
C GLU A 2 -3.35 -8.94 22.41
N LYS A 3 -3.04 -7.66 22.65
CA LYS A 3 -1.93 -7.26 23.52
C LYS A 3 -2.07 -7.84 24.94
N ASP A 4 -3.30 -7.91 25.42
CA ASP A 4 -3.60 -8.44 26.76
C ASP A 4 -3.25 -9.93 26.87
N MET A 5 -3.55 -10.74 25.87
CA MET A 5 -3.18 -12.15 25.81
C MET A 5 -1.66 -12.34 25.79
N LEU A 6 -0.93 -11.50 25.04
CA LEU A 6 0.54 -11.55 25.02
C LEU A 6 1.14 -11.09 26.36
N LYS A 7 0.54 -10.10 26.99
CA LYS A 7 0.94 -9.65 28.32
C LYS A 7 0.80 -10.75 29.37
N ASP A 8 -0.32 -11.46 29.36
CA ASP A 8 -0.57 -12.58 30.26
C ASP A 8 0.39 -13.75 30.00
N LEU A 9 0.70 -14.03 28.73
CA LEU A 9 1.58 -15.12 28.33
C LEU A 9 3.06 -14.87 28.66
N TYR A 10 3.53 -13.64 28.41
CA TYR A 10 4.95 -13.30 28.46
C TYR A 10 5.29 -12.34 29.62
N GLN A 11 4.28 -11.90 30.39
CA GLN A 11 4.42 -10.97 31.51
C GLN A 11 5.27 -9.73 31.18
N THR A 12 5.09 -9.19 29.96
CA THR A 12 5.79 -8.03 29.46
C THR A 12 4.86 -7.13 28.66
N ASP A 13 5.07 -5.83 28.74
CA ASP A 13 4.42 -4.84 27.88
C ASP A 13 5.27 -4.51 26.63
N ASP A 14 6.46 -5.08 26.51
CA ASP A 14 7.42 -4.82 25.43
C ASP A 14 7.41 -5.97 24.42
N PHE A 15 6.59 -5.80 23.37
CA PHE A 15 6.34 -6.80 22.34
C PHE A 15 7.25 -6.70 21.11
N PHE A 16 8.35 -5.97 21.18
CA PHE A 16 9.31 -5.93 20.09
C PHE A 16 10.02 -7.28 19.95
N PHE A 17 10.05 -7.81 18.72
CA PHE A 17 10.62 -9.13 18.44
C PHE A 17 12.06 -9.31 18.96
N TYR A 18 12.87 -8.23 18.90
CA TYR A 18 14.28 -8.24 19.33
C TYR A 18 14.44 -8.32 20.87
N LYS A 19 13.35 -8.14 21.61
CA LYS A 19 13.31 -8.30 23.09
C LYS A 19 12.90 -9.70 23.51
N SER A 20 12.44 -10.55 22.59
CA SER A 20 12.02 -11.92 22.91
C SER A 20 13.15 -12.76 23.44
N ASP A 21 12.86 -13.69 24.36
CA ASP A 21 13.86 -14.61 24.88
C ASP A 21 14.39 -15.56 23.83
N ALA A 22 13.61 -15.86 22.80
CA ALA A 22 14.07 -16.63 21.64
C ALA A 22 15.25 -15.93 20.96
N ILE A 23 15.10 -14.63 20.65
CA ILE A 23 16.17 -13.83 20.01
C ILE A 23 17.41 -13.73 20.90
N LYS A 24 17.24 -13.55 22.23
CA LYS A 24 18.39 -13.50 23.16
C LYS A 24 19.19 -14.79 23.21
N ARG A 25 18.54 -15.94 22.98
CA ARG A 25 19.19 -17.26 22.99
C ARG A 25 19.74 -17.68 21.62
N MET A 26 19.32 -17.04 20.54
CA MET A 26 19.75 -17.35 19.18
C MET A 26 21.12 -16.73 18.86
N ARG A 27 21.94 -17.47 18.12
CA ARG A 27 23.13 -16.91 17.46
C ARG A 27 22.68 -16.16 16.20
N LEU A 28 22.53 -14.83 16.31
CA LEU A 28 22.10 -14.01 15.22
C LEU A 28 23.25 -13.72 14.25
N VAL A 29 22.99 -13.95 12.96
CA VAL A 29 23.82 -13.43 11.87
C VAL A 29 23.19 -12.14 11.38
N LYS A 30 23.91 -11.03 11.47
CA LYS A 30 23.48 -9.72 10.97
C LYS A 30 24.02 -9.52 9.58
N ILE A 31 23.14 -9.30 8.62
CA ILE A 31 23.50 -8.99 7.23
C ILE A 31 23.03 -7.58 6.93
N GLU A 32 23.93 -6.72 6.52
CA GLU A 32 23.65 -5.36 6.09
C GLU A 32 23.74 -5.27 4.57
N PHE A 33 22.63 -4.89 3.93
CA PHE A 33 22.62 -4.60 2.50
C PHE A 33 23.23 -3.21 2.27
N ARG A 34 24.31 -3.15 1.49
CA ARG A 34 25.04 -1.90 1.23
C ARG A 34 24.86 -1.37 -0.17
N LYS A 35 24.39 -2.20 -1.12
CA LYS A 35 24.21 -1.79 -2.50
C LYS A 35 22.74 -1.40 -2.74
N VAL A 36 22.54 -0.23 -3.29
CA VAL A 36 21.23 0.24 -3.78
C VAL A 36 21.13 -0.17 -5.25
N TYR A 37 20.03 -0.85 -5.61
CA TYR A 37 19.77 -1.33 -6.98
C TYR A 37 18.68 -0.52 -7.70
N ARG A 38 17.95 0.34 -6.99
CA ARG A 38 16.80 1.08 -7.53
C ARG A 38 17.21 2.40 -8.20
N GLN A 39 18.34 2.94 -7.84
CA GLN A 39 18.83 4.25 -8.28
C GLN A 39 20.29 4.15 -8.70
N ASP A 40 20.63 4.63 -9.91
CA ASP A 40 21.96 4.59 -10.48
C ASP A 40 22.66 5.97 -10.43
N ASP A 41 21.95 7.06 -10.09
CA ASP A 41 22.51 8.38 -9.91
C ASP A 41 23.27 8.44 -8.58
N GLU A 42 24.61 8.34 -8.64
CA GLU A 42 25.48 8.34 -7.47
C GLU A 42 25.38 9.64 -6.67
N HIS A 43 25.20 10.79 -7.33
CA HIS A 43 25.05 12.07 -6.66
C HIS A 43 23.76 12.12 -5.83
N PHE A 44 22.66 11.68 -6.43
CA PHE A 44 21.37 11.59 -5.72
C PHE A 44 21.41 10.58 -4.59
N LEU A 45 22.06 9.42 -4.79
CA LEU A 45 22.29 8.44 -3.71
C LEU A 45 23.04 9.03 -2.54
N HIS A 46 24.08 9.86 -2.81
CA HIS A 46 24.84 10.55 -1.76
C HIS A 46 23.95 11.52 -0.97
N ILE A 47 23.09 12.28 -1.65
CA ILE A 47 22.12 13.17 -0.99
C ILE A 47 21.16 12.36 -0.10
N LEU A 48 20.60 11.26 -0.61
CA LEU A 48 19.70 10.41 0.16
C LEU A 48 20.38 9.80 1.39
N GLU A 49 21.64 9.38 1.27
CA GLU A 49 22.43 8.86 2.39
C GLU A 49 22.67 9.94 3.45
N ASN A 50 22.99 11.17 3.05
CA ASN A 50 23.14 12.30 3.97
C ASN A 50 21.83 12.61 4.71
N VAL A 51 20.68 12.53 4.02
CA VAL A 51 19.34 12.65 4.64
C VAL A 51 19.14 11.54 5.66
N ARG A 52 19.42 10.28 5.29
CA ARG A 52 19.25 9.10 6.16
C ARG A 52 20.10 9.19 7.42
N LEU A 53 21.33 9.70 7.31
CA LEU A 53 22.28 9.83 8.41
C LEU A 53 22.12 11.13 9.21
N ASN A 54 21.15 11.99 8.87
CA ASN A 54 20.99 13.35 9.42
C ASN A 54 22.26 14.22 9.27
N LYS A 55 22.91 14.12 8.11
CA LYS A 55 24.13 14.86 7.73
C LYS A 55 23.89 15.77 6.53
N VAL A 56 22.67 16.27 6.38
CA VAL A 56 22.27 17.12 5.26
C VAL A 56 23.07 18.43 5.27
N THR A 57 23.66 18.77 4.13
CA THR A 57 24.39 20.03 3.93
C THR A 57 23.49 21.06 3.21
N PRO A 58 23.81 22.37 3.28
CA PRO A 58 23.12 23.39 2.49
C PRO A 58 23.15 23.10 0.99
N GLU A 59 24.21 22.51 0.46
CA GLU A 59 24.35 22.11 -0.93
C GLU A 59 23.35 20.99 -1.28
N ASN A 60 23.18 19.98 -0.40
CA ASN A 60 22.16 18.94 -0.59
C ASN A 60 20.76 19.53 -0.68
N ILE A 61 20.43 20.51 0.19
CA ILE A 61 19.12 21.20 0.17
C ILE A 61 18.94 21.97 -1.13
N MET A 62 19.97 22.67 -1.60
CA MET A 62 19.94 23.42 -2.86
C MET A 62 19.61 22.47 -4.02
N HIS A 63 20.31 21.35 -4.17
CA HIS A 63 20.03 20.36 -5.22
C HIS A 63 18.64 19.76 -5.15
N LEU A 64 18.11 19.51 -3.94
CA LEU A 64 16.72 19.05 -3.80
C LEU A 64 15.73 20.14 -4.22
N ASN A 65 16.01 21.40 -3.88
CA ASN A 65 15.16 22.53 -4.22
C ASN A 65 15.19 22.87 -5.72
N ASP A 66 16.23 22.51 -6.46
CA ASP A 66 16.27 22.63 -7.93
C ASP A 66 15.16 21.83 -8.63
N ARG A 67 14.56 20.88 -7.92
CA ARG A 67 13.41 20.10 -8.41
C ARG A 67 12.05 20.67 -8.03
N VAL A 68 12.02 21.74 -7.22
CA VAL A 68 10.76 22.39 -6.84
C VAL A 68 10.20 23.16 -8.02
N HIS A 69 8.90 22.99 -8.27
CA HIS A 69 8.16 23.64 -9.37
C HIS A 69 8.58 23.23 -10.79
N ILE A 70 9.34 22.14 -10.96
CA ILE A 70 9.56 21.59 -12.30
C ILE A 70 8.23 20.98 -12.78
N PRO A 71 7.69 21.42 -13.94
CA PRO A 71 6.49 20.82 -14.48
C PRO A 71 6.69 19.33 -14.73
N THR A 72 5.74 18.51 -14.31
CA THR A 72 5.70 17.09 -14.67
C THR A 72 5.14 16.95 -16.07
N ALA A 73 5.62 15.95 -16.83
CA ALA A 73 5.11 15.67 -18.16
C ALA A 73 3.59 15.37 -18.09
N GLU A 74 2.80 16.03 -18.93
CA GLU A 74 1.34 15.91 -18.93
C GLU A 74 0.84 14.51 -19.32
N ASP A 75 1.64 13.76 -20.09
CA ASP A 75 1.26 12.48 -20.71
C ASP A 75 1.63 11.23 -19.90
N GLY A 76 2.22 11.37 -18.73
CA GLY A 76 2.66 10.25 -17.91
C GLY A 76 1.72 9.96 -16.72
N ALA A 77 1.67 8.71 -16.27
CA ALA A 77 1.03 8.33 -14.99
C ALA A 77 1.84 8.91 -13.81
N VAL A 78 1.61 10.17 -13.51
CA VAL A 78 2.28 10.88 -12.39
C VAL A 78 1.57 10.58 -11.09
N ILE A 79 2.33 10.21 -10.06
CA ILE A 79 1.83 9.99 -8.71
C ILE A 79 2.38 11.06 -7.78
N THR A 80 1.49 11.73 -7.06
CA THR A 80 1.86 12.63 -5.96
C THR A 80 2.10 11.83 -4.70
N LEU A 81 3.27 11.97 -4.10
CA LEU A 81 3.59 11.37 -2.80
C LEU A 81 3.15 12.33 -1.68
N ALA A 82 2.20 11.89 -0.86
CA ALA A 82 1.68 12.66 0.27
C ALA A 82 2.21 12.09 1.60
N SER A 83 2.36 12.93 2.59
CA SER A 83 2.79 12.52 3.94
C SER A 83 1.68 11.81 4.74
N ILE A 84 0.42 12.16 4.49
CA ILE A 84 -0.74 11.61 5.20
C ILE A 84 -1.86 11.19 4.24
N ASN A 85 -2.67 10.21 4.66
CA ASN A 85 -3.79 9.70 3.84
C ASN A 85 -4.78 10.80 3.46
N LYS A 86 -5.18 11.67 4.40
CA LYS A 86 -6.15 12.74 4.15
C LYS A 86 -5.76 13.64 2.97
N THR A 87 -4.47 13.93 2.81
CA THR A 87 -3.98 14.74 1.67
C THR A 87 -4.06 13.95 0.37
N ALA A 88 -3.65 12.68 0.38
CA ALA A 88 -3.75 11.82 -0.79
C ALA A 88 -5.21 11.65 -1.23
N ASP A 89 -6.10 11.37 -0.29
CA ASP A 89 -7.54 11.20 -0.56
C ASP A 89 -8.17 12.47 -1.14
N LYS A 90 -7.82 13.65 -0.60
CA LYS A 90 -8.28 14.93 -1.14
C LYS A 90 -7.86 15.12 -2.59
N ILE A 91 -6.60 14.87 -2.93
CA ILE A 91 -6.08 15.00 -4.29
C ILE A 91 -6.80 14.01 -5.22
N ASN A 92 -6.94 12.76 -4.79
CA ASN A 92 -7.60 11.72 -5.57
C ASN A 92 -9.07 12.06 -5.87
N LEU A 93 -9.82 12.55 -4.87
CA LEU A 93 -11.21 12.95 -5.05
C LEU A 93 -11.33 14.16 -5.98
N GLN A 94 -10.48 15.18 -5.78
CA GLN A 94 -10.47 16.35 -6.65
C GLN A 94 -10.22 15.97 -8.12
N ARG A 95 -9.21 15.12 -8.37
CA ARG A 95 -8.90 14.65 -9.72
C ARG A 95 -10.02 13.80 -10.32
N LEU A 96 -10.71 13.00 -9.50
CA LEU A 96 -11.87 12.23 -9.95
C LEU A 96 -13.03 13.15 -10.36
N GLU A 97 -13.27 14.25 -9.61
CA GLU A 97 -14.31 15.22 -9.91
C GLU A 97 -14.05 16.00 -11.20
N GLU A 98 -12.78 16.25 -11.55
CA GLU A 98 -12.36 16.90 -12.80
C GLU A 98 -12.70 16.06 -14.06
N ILE A 99 -12.96 14.76 -13.93
CA ILE A 99 -13.35 13.89 -15.05
C ILE A 99 -14.86 14.06 -15.31
N GLU A 100 -15.22 14.41 -16.54
CA GLU A 100 -16.62 14.66 -16.94
C GLU A 100 -17.47 13.39 -17.16
N SER A 101 -16.85 12.20 -17.22
CA SER A 101 -17.58 10.94 -17.44
C SER A 101 -18.47 10.56 -16.24
N GLU A 102 -19.47 9.71 -16.49
CA GLU A 102 -20.38 9.17 -15.47
C GLU A 102 -19.61 8.48 -14.34
N GLU A 103 -20.04 8.72 -13.10
CA GLU A 103 -19.47 8.10 -11.92
C GLU A 103 -20.17 6.80 -11.59
N PHE A 104 -19.39 5.76 -11.35
CA PHE A 104 -19.83 4.46 -10.85
C PHE A 104 -19.32 4.26 -9.42
N VAL A 105 -20.20 3.74 -8.56
CA VAL A 105 -19.88 3.41 -7.16
C VAL A 105 -20.05 1.92 -6.96
N TYR A 106 -18.95 1.24 -6.61
CA TYR A 106 -18.94 -0.18 -6.30
C TYR A 106 -18.86 -0.36 -4.79
N GLU A 107 -19.88 -0.97 -4.20
CA GLU A 107 -19.91 -1.24 -2.76
C GLU A 107 -19.28 -2.60 -2.46
N GLY A 108 -18.33 -2.61 -1.52
CA GLY A 108 -17.77 -3.83 -0.97
C GLY A 108 -18.78 -4.56 -0.08
N THR A 109 -18.57 -5.84 0.13
CA THR A 109 -19.42 -6.65 1.00
C THR A 109 -18.60 -7.22 2.16
N ILE A 110 -19.22 -7.33 3.32
CA ILE A 110 -18.63 -7.93 4.53
C ILE A 110 -19.49 -9.14 4.90
N ASP A 111 -18.81 -10.25 5.16
CA ASP A 111 -19.39 -11.41 5.82
C ASP A 111 -18.66 -11.66 7.13
N GLY A 112 -19.41 -11.83 8.24
CA GLY A 112 -18.84 -11.96 9.58
C GLY A 112 -18.28 -10.66 10.15
N LYS A 113 -17.11 -10.72 10.81
CA LYS A 113 -16.46 -9.60 11.50
C LYS A 113 -15.23 -9.12 10.76
N PHE A 114 -15.30 -7.92 10.17
CA PHE A 114 -14.17 -7.26 9.54
C PHE A 114 -14.14 -5.78 9.94
N GLU A 115 -13.10 -5.35 10.62
CA GLU A 115 -12.98 -3.98 11.14
C GLU A 115 -12.67 -2.99 10.00
N GLU A 116 -13.37 -1.86 9.94
CA GLU A 116 -13.14 -0.81 8.92
C GLU A 116 -11.69 -0.35 8.83
N LYS A 117 -11.00 -0.25 9.97
CA LYS A 117 -9.58 0.15 10.03
C LYS A 117 -8.63 -0.80 9.27
N LYS A 118 -9.10 -2.02 9.01
CA LYS A 118 -8.35 -3.07 8.30
C LYS A 118 -8.73 -3.19 6.83
N PHE A 119 -9.64 -2.35 6.32
CA PHE A 119 -10.02 -2.39 4.91
C PHE A 119 -8.81 -2.13 4.01
N PRO A 120 -8.47 -3.06 3.13
CA PRO A 120 -7.36 -2.91 2.21
C PRO A 120 -7.66 -1.90 1.09
N VAL A 121 -8.95 -1.73 0.77
CA VAL A 121 -9.48 -0.79 -0.21
C VAL A 121 -10.75 -0.12 0.35
N ASP A 122 -11.24 0.90 -0.34
CA ASP A 122 -12.41 1.64 0.12
C ASP A 122 -13.70 0.79 0.04
N MET A 123 -14.55 0.85 1.07
CA MET A 123 -15.86 0.18 1.07
C MET A 123 -16.70 0.64 -0.12
N LYS A 124 -16.68 1.94 -0.42
CA LYS A 124 -17.32 2.56 -1.57
C LYS A 124 -16.27 3.02 -2.55
N LEU A 125 -15.98 2.19 -3.54
CA LEU A 125 -15.04 2.50 -4.59
C LEU A 125 -15.71 3.34 -5.66
N ARG A 126 -15.41 4.64 -5.71
CA ARG A 126 -15.89 5.60 -6.69
C ARG A 126 -14.93 5.65 -7.86
N LEU A 127 -15.41 5.44 -9.07
CA LEU A 127 -14.62 5.44 -10.29
C LEU A 127 -15.35 6.15 -11.43
N LYS A 128 -14.56 6.71 -12.34
CA LYS A 128 -15.00 7.23 -13.64
C LYS A 128 -14.12 6.65 -14.74
N VAL A 129 -14.63 6.52 -15.94
CA VAL A 129 -13.79 6.17 -17.12
C VAL A 129 -12.72 7.23 -17.28
N GLY A 130 -11.47 6.80 -17.42
CA GLY A 130 -10.30 7.69 -17.45
C GLY A 130 -9.62 7.87 -16.09
N ALA A 131 -10.19 7.39 -14.98
CA ALA A 131 -9.56 7.50 -13.67
C ALA A 131 -8.25 6.70 -13.60
N GLN A 132 -7.23 7.31 -12.99
CA GLN A 132 -5.97 6.64 -12.67
C GLN A 132 -6.14 5.80 -11.41
N VAL A 133 -5.83 4.52 -11.53
CA VAL A 133 -5.98 3.54 -10.46
C VAL A 133 -4.70 2.75 -10.23
N MET A 134 -4.61 2.17 -9.04
CA MET A 134 -3.54 1.26 -8.64
C MET A 134 -4.13 -0.04 -8.14
N PHE A 135 -3.55 -1.15 -8.56
CA PHE A 135 -3.88 -2.46 -8.03
C PHE A 135 -3.31 -2.63 -6.63
N THR A 136 -4.13 -3.13 -5.71
CA THR A 136 -3.75 -3.31 -4.28
C THR A 136 -3.44 -4.76 -3.93
N ARG A 137 -3.44 -5.65 -4.92
CA ARG A 137 -3.17 -7.09 -4.78
C ARG A 137 -2.53 -7.64 -6.04
N ASN A 138 -1.62 -8.62 -5.88
CA ASN A 138 -1.06 -9.37 -6.99
C ASN A 138 -2.16 -10.21 -7.66
N ASP A 139 -2.16 -10.24 -8.99
CA ASP A 139 -3.02 -11.13 -9.75
C ASP A 139 -2.53 -12.59 -9.68
N GLN A 140 -3.46 -13.53 -9.61
CA GLN A 140 -3.12 -14.96 -9.60
C GLN A 140 -2.51 -15.43 -10.93
N GLN A 141 -2.92 -14.82 -12.05
CA GLN A 141 -2.40 -15.10 -13.39
C GLN A 141 -1.16 -14.25 -13.73
N LYS A 142 -0.64 -13.46 -12.77
CA LYS A 142 0.54 -12.59 -12.93
C LYS A 142 0.38 -11.49 -14.00
N ARG A 143 -0.85 -11.07 -14.32
CA ARG A 143 -1.13 -9.98 -15.27
C ARG A 143 -0.70 -8.63 -14.71
N TRP A 144 -0.79 -8.45 -13.39
CA TRP A 144 -0.31 -7.27 -12.65
C TRP A 144 0.18 -7.65 -11.25
N ALA A 145 0.98 -6.79 -10.67
CA ALA A 145 1.42 -6.86 -9.28
C ALA A 145 0.73 -5.79 -8.41
N ASN A 146 0.79 -5.95 -7.10
CA ASN A 146 0.43 -4.90 -6.16
C ASN A 146 1.28 -3.65 -6.43
N GLY A 147 0.63 -2.49 -6.59
CA GLY A 147 1.29 -1.25 -6.96
C GLY A 147 1.29 -0.95 -8.47
N THR A 148 0.91 -1.89 -9.32
CA THR A 148 0.78 -1.63 -10.77
C THR A 148 -0.27 -0.55 -11.01
N LEU A 149 0.08 0.42 -11.86
CA LEU A 149 -0.80 1.51 -12.27
C LEU A 149 -1.56 1.15 -13.54
N GLY A 150 -2.75 1.72 -13.67
CA GLY A 150 -3.55 1.66 -14.88
C GLY A 150 -4.57 2.79 -14.95
N LYS A 151 -5.23 2.86 -16.09
CA LYS A 151 -6.31 3.81 -16.35
C LYS A 151 -7.61 3.05 -16.60
N VAL A 152 -8.68 3.44 -15.93
CA VAL A 152 -10.00 2.84 -16.14
C VAL A 152 -10.44 3.09 -17.58
N SER A 153 -10.67 2.03 -18.36
CA SER A 153 -11.04 2.10 -19.76
C SER A 153 -12.54 1.85 -20.00
N LYS A 154 -13.18 1.04 -19.13
CA LYS A 154 -14.61 0.75 -19.22
C LYS A 154 -15.17 0.49 -17.83
N LEU A 155 -16.37 1.00 -17.58
CA LEU A 155 -17.17 0.73 -16.38
C LEU A 155 -18.57 0.29 -16.79
N THR A 156 -19.05 -0.73 -16.12
CA THR A 156 -20.47 -1.12 -16.12
C THR A 156 -20.89 -1.40 -14.68
N LYS A 157 -22.13 -1.71 -14.44
CA LYS A 157 -22.64 -2.03 -13.10
C LYS A 157 -21.85 -3.17 -12.43
N ASP A 158 -21.39 -4.15 -13.22
CA ASP A 158 -20.78 -5.39 -12.70
C ASP A 158 -19.35 -5.64 -13.22
N GLU A 159 -18.78 -4.72 -14.01
CA GLU A 159 -17.47 -4.91 -14.63
C GLU A 159 -16.64 -3.65 -14.61
N ILE A 160 -15.37 -3.80 -14.25
CA ILE A 160 -14.33 -2.77 -14.35
C ILE A 160 -13.25 -3.27 -15.28
N SER A 161 -12.96 -2.53 -16.35
CA SER A 161 -11.79 -2.78 -17.21
C SER A 161 -10.73 -1.69 -16.99
N VAL A 162 -9.49 -2.12 -16.85
CA VAL A 162 -8.33 -1.24 -16.64
C VAL A 162 -7.28 -1.51 -17.70
N THR A 163 -6.81 -0.45 -18.35
CA THR A 163 -5.66 -0.49 -19.26
C THR A 163 -4.39 -0.15 -18.50
N LEU A 164 -3.40 -1.03 -18.55
CA LEU A 164 -2.09 -0.84 -17.94
C LEU A 164 -1.20 0.07 -18.81
N ASN A 165 -0.08 0.53 -18.24
CA ASN A 165 0.88 1.38 -18.94
C ASN A 165 1.56 0.70 -20.17
N ASN A 166 1.53 -0.64 -20.22
CA ASN A 166 2.01 -1.42 -21.38
C ASN A 166 0.98 -1.51 -22.52
N GLY A 167 -0.20 -0.89 -22.37
CA GLY A 167 -1.29 -0.90 -23.34
C GLY A 167 -2.25 -2.09 -23.22
N GLU A 168 -1.97 -3.06 -22.38
CA GLU A 168 -2.85 -4.21 -22.17
C GLU A 168 -4.07 -3.84 -21.32
N THR A 169 -5.24 -4.34 -21.70
CA THR A 169 -6.50 -4.09 -21.00
C THR A 169 -7.02 -5.38 -20.36
N TYR A 170 -7.40 -5.29 -19.11
CA TYR A 170 -7.91 -6.43 -18.36
C TYR A 170 -9.21 -6.11 -17.64
N ILE A 171 -10.10 -7.10 -17.60
CA ILE A 171 -11.25 -7.10 -16.69
C ILE A 171 -10.73 -7.46 -15.30
N VAL A 172 -11.04 -6.61 -14.33
CA VAL A 172 -10.59 -6.76 -12.95
C VAL A 172 -11.64 -7.54 -12.16
N PRO A 173 -11.32 -8.72 -11.62
CA PRO A 173 -12.25 -9.46 -10.76
C PRO A 173 -12.28 -8.87 -9.35
N CYS A 174 -13.42 -9.01 -8.66
CA CYS A 174 -13.48 -8.84 -7.22
C CYS A 174 -12.59 -9.86 -6.52
N CYS A 175 -12.05 -9.50 -5.37
CA CYS A 175 -11.35 -10.42 -4.51
C CYS A 175 -11.76 -10.26 -3.05
N SER A 176 -11.57 -11.34 -2.28
CA SER A 176 -11.90 -11.37 -0.87
C SER A 176 -10.63 -11.34 -0.01
N TRP A 177 -10.71 -10.61 1.09
CA TRP A 177 -9.69 -10.57 2.14
C TRP A 177 -10.29 -11.18 3.41
N GLU A 178 -9.49 -11.98 4.08
CA GLU A 178 -9.90 -12.74 5.26
C GLU A 178 -9.41 -12.05 6.54
N SER A 179 -10.27 -11.99 7.53
CA SER A 179 -9.96 -11.55 8.89
C SER A 179 -9.94 -12.75 9.83
N TYR A 180 -8.88 -12.87 10.60
CA TYR A 180 -8.67 -13.99 11.51
C TYR A 180 -8.57 -13.52 12.94
N SER A 181 -9.19 -14.29 13.86
CA SER A 181 -8.90 -14.27 15.29
C SER A 181 -7.78 -15.27 15.58
N TYR A 182 -6.95 -14.93 16.55
CA TYR A 182 -5.91 -15.80 17.05
C TYR A 182 -6.11 -15.99 18.53
N ASP A 183 -6.28 -17.23 18.95
CA ASP A 183 -6.39 -17.62 20.35
C ASP A 183 -5.28 -18.61 20.71
N TYR A 184 -4.84 -18.57 21.97
CA TYR A 184 -3.81 -19.48 22.45
C TYR A 184 -4.41 -20.58 23.29
N ASN A 185 -4.40 -21.81 22.76
CA ASN A 185 -4.78 -22.99 23.53
C ASN A 185 -3.65 -23.36 24.51
N LYS A 186 -3.90 -23.14 25.80
CA LYS A 186 -2.92 -23.38 26.88
C LYS A 186 -2.61 -24.88 27.05
N GLU A 187 -3.57 -25.78 26.79
CA GLU A 187 -3.41 -27.23 26.94
C GLU A 187 -2.53 -27.80 25.83
N GLU A 188 -2.82 -27.42 24.59
CA GLU A 188 -2.05 -27.86 23.41
C GLU A 188 -0.78 -27.05 23.16
N ARG A 189 -0.60 -25.92 23.84
CA ARG A 189 0.47 -24.94 23.64
C ARG A 189 0.58 -24.47 22.18
N LYS A 190 -0.56 -24.29 21.52
CA LYS A 190 -0.64 -23.92 20.09
C LYS A 190 -1.53 -22.69 19.91
N MET A 191 -1.17 -21.88 18.90
CA MET A 191 -2.03 -20.83 18.42
C MET A 191 -3.15 -21.41 17.56
N LYS A 192 -4.40 -21.17 17.93
CA LYS A 192 -5.58 -21.47 17.10
C LYS A 192 -5.87 -20.25 16.25
N LYS A 193 -6.01 -20.46 14.94
CA LYS A 193 -6.39 -19.44 13.99
C LYS A 193 -7.81 -19.74 13.52
N GLU A 194 -8.72 -18.79 13.67
CA GLU A 194 -10.12 -18.92 13.28
C GLU A 194 -10.51 -17.80 12.33
N LEU A 195 -11.13 -18.14 11.20
CA LEU A 195 -11.69 -17.16 10.27
C LEU A 195 -12.93 -16.51 10.92
N ILE A 196 -12.88 -15.20 11.11
CA ILE A 196 -13.98 -14.45 11.75
C ILE A 196 -14.77 -13.58 10.79
N GLY A 197 -14.24 -13.33 9.60
CA GLY A 197 -14.96 -12.58 8.58
C GLY A 197 -14.17 -12.40 7.30
N THR A 198 -14.87 -11.99 6.24
CA THR A 198 -14.30 -11.66 4.94
C THR A 198 -14.80 -10.30 4.47
N PHE A 199 -13.96 -9.61 3.71
CA PHE A 199 -14.28 -8.37 3.00
C PHE A 199 -14.05 -8.60 1.51
N THR A 200 -15.05 -8.33 0.68
CA THR A 200 -14.97 -8.54 -0.78
C THR A 200 -15.17 -7.21 -1.49
N GLN A 201 -14.24 -6.87 -2.39
CA GLN A 201 -14.27 -5.66 -3.21
C GLN A 201 -13.32 -5.82 -4.41
N TYR A 202 -13.36 -4.91 -5.37
CA TYR A 202 -12.36 -4.79 -6.41
C TYR A 202 -11.01 -4.34 -5.81
N PRO A 203 -9.88 -4.97 -6.18
CA PRO A 203 -8.56 -4.66 -5.62
C PRO A 203 -7.95 -3.38 -6.23
N LEU A 204 -8.70 -2.30 -6.26
CA LEU A 204 -8.34 -1.03 -6.88
C LEU A 204 -8.44 0.13 -5.90
N LYS A 205 -7.58 1.13 -6.09
CA LYS A 205 -7.67 2.46 -5.45
C LYS A 205 -7.36 3.53 -6.47
N LEU A 206 -7.93 4.73 -6.27
CA LEU A 206 -7.47 5.92 -6.99
C LEU A 206 -5.99 6.17 -6.70
N ALA A 207 -5.23 6.59 -7.69
CA ALA A 207 -3.78 6.64 -7.61
C ALA A 207 -3.13 7.88 -8.24
N TRP A 208 -3.79 9.02 -8.24
CA TRP A 208 -3.11 10.30 -8.52
C TRP A 208 -2.25 10.76 -7.34
N ALA A 209 -2.63 10.34 -6.12
CA ALA A 209 -1.81 10.53 -4.93
C ALA A 209 -1.85 9.29 -4.04
N ILE A 210 -0.70 8.97 -3.43
CA ILE A 210 -0.55 7.91 -2.44
C ILE A 210 0.32 8.40 -1.28
N THR A 211 0.26 7.72 -0.14
CA THR A 211 1.17 8.06 0.96
C THR A 211 2.56 7.45 0.74
N VAL A 212 3.59 8.13 1.21
CA VAL A 212 4.99 7.66 1.16
C VAL A 212 5.13 6.24 1.72
N HIS A 213 4.42 5.90 2.81
CA HIS A 213 4.44 4.53 3.36
C HIS A 213 3.93 3.48 2.37
N LYS A 214 2.89 3.79 1.61
CA LYS A 214 2.33 2.86 0.61
C LYS A 214 3.19 2.75 -0.65
N SER A 215 4.04 3.74 -0.93
CA SER A 215 4.98 3.70 -2.05
C SER A 215 6.21 2.83 -1.78
N GLN A 216 6.47 2.47 -0.52
CA GLN A 216 7.56 1.57 -0.18
C GLN A 216 7.30 0.17 -0.76
N GLY A 217 8.27 -0.37 -1.49
CA GLY A 217 8.14 -1.68 -2.14
C GLY A 217 7.42 -1.68 -3.49
N MET A 218 6.92 -0.53 -3.95
CA MET A 218 6.47 -0.39 -5.34
C MET A 218 7.69 -0.27 -6.26
N THR A 219 7.66 -0.95 -7.37
CA THR A 219 8.72 -0.92 -8.42
C THR A 219 8.24 -0.18 -9.64
#